data_1c54a37be42af340bcc60d14a60dae82
#
_entry.id   1c54a37be42af340bcc60d14a60dae82
#
_cell.length_a   1.000
_cell.length_b   1.000
_cell.length_c   1.000
_cell.angle_alpha   90.00
_cell.angle_beta   90.00
_cell.angle_gamma   90.00
#
_symmetry.space_group_name_H-M   'P 1'
#
loop_
_entity.id
_entity.type
_entity.pdbx_description
1 polymer ?
#
loop_
_entity_poly.entity_id
_entity_poly.type
_entity_poly.pdbx_seq_one_letter_code
_entity_poly.pdbx_strand_id
1 'polypeptide(L)'
;MLINTKKCVGCYACRMACQMINKLEPEEAFISYKEIEQGTYPSVYAETVPVQCMHCENAPCQQVCPTHATYTTDSGVVLVDEEKCIGCKYCMAACPYGVRIQIEKTGVIEKCRFCWYEGEPGNPPACVGTCISGARVFGDLDDPESDISREIARTNAQPIAGDLTESKIYYVR
;
A
#
# COMPACT_ATOMS: atom_id res chain seq x y z
N MET A 1 -0.34 4.29 -7.27
CA MET A 1 -1.24 5.03 -6.35
C MET A 1 -0.52 6.23 -5.77
N LEU A 2 -1.21 7.36 -5.56
CA LEU A 2 -0.70 8.53 -4.84
C LEU A 2 -1.44 8.68 -3.52
N ILE A 3 -0.73 9.05 -2.45
CA ILE A 3 -1.28 9.34 -1.13
C ILE A 3 -0.81 10.75 -0.70
N ASN A 4 -1.75 11.67 -0.57
CA ASN A 4 -1.48 13.03 -0.12
C ASN A 4 -1.74 13.13 1.39
N THR A 5 -0.68 13.13 2.20
CA THR A 5 -0.80 13.16 3.65
C THR A 5 -1.33 14.50 4.16
N LYS A 6 -1.12 15.59 3.41
CA LYS A 6 -1.65 16.93 3.76
C LYS A 6 -3.18 17.01 3.64
N LYS A 7 -3.79 16.14 2.81
CA LYS A 7 -5.24 16.00 2.69
C LYS A 7 -5.79 14.93 3.64
N CYS A 8 -4.93 14.06 4.20
CA CYS A 8 -5.38 12.98 5.06
C CYS A 8 -5.86 13.51 6.41
N VAL A 9 -7.11 13.22 6.74
CA VAL A 9 -7.72 13.64 8.02
C VAL A 9 -7.67 12.57 9.11
N GLY A 10 -6.92 11.47 8.90
CA GLY A 10 -6.77 10.42 9.90
C GLY A 10 -8.05 9.67 10.26
N CYS A 11 -9.06 9.61 9.38
CA CYS A 11 -10.36 9.02 9.69
C CYS A 11 -10.39 7.48 9.67
N TYR A 12 -9.33 6.81 9.24
CA TYR A 12 -9.18 5.35 9.15
C TYR A 12 -10.20 4.62 8.25
N ALA A 13 -11.09 5.32 7.55
CA ALA A 13 -12.09 4.72 6.66
C ALA A 13 -11.48 3.79 5.59
N CYS A 14 -10.31 4.16 5.05
CA CYS A 14 -9.59 3.32 4.08
C CYS A 14 -9.12 1.98 4.67
N ARG A 15 -8.76 1.91 5.97
CA ARG A 15 -8.43 0.65 6.65
C ARG A 15 -9.68 -0.20 6.82
N MET A 16 -10.77 0.38 7.28
CA MET A 16 -12.04 -0.34 7.48
C MET A 16 -12.57 -0.92 6.17
N ALA A 17 -12.60 -0.12 5.10
CA ALA A 17 -13.01 -0.60 3.79
C ALA A 17 -12.09 -1.75 3.27
N CYS A 18 -10.78 -1.63 3.51
CA CYS A 18 -9.82 -2.67 3.15
C CYS A 18 -10.07 -3.97 3.93
N GLN A 19 -10.33 -3.89 5.24
CA GLN A 19 -10.63 -5.05 6.07
C GLN A 19 -11.92 -5.74 5.62
N MET A 20 -12.96 -4.98 5.34
CA MET A 20 -14.26 -5.51 4.88
C MET A 20 -14.13 -6.25 3.54
N ILE A 21 -13.51 -5.64 2.54
CA ILE A 21 -13.37 -6.22 1.19
C ILE A 21 -12.50 -7.48 1.21
N ASN A 22 -11.41 -7.46 1.97
CA ASN A 22 -10.47 -8.58 2.05
C ASN A 22 -10.85 -9.60 3.14
N LYS A 23 -11.98 -9.42 3.83
CA LYS A 23 -12.50 -10.32 4.89
C LYS A 23 -11.47 -10.59 5.99
N LEU A 24 -10.75 -9.54 6.39
CA LEU A 24 -9.74 -9.61 7.43
C LEU A 24 -10.38 -9.56 8.82
N GLU A 25 -9.78 -10.24 9.78
CA GLU A 25 -10.17 -10.12 11.18
C GLU A 25 -9.82 -8.69 11.73
N PRO A 26 -10.44 -8.24 12.83
CA PRO A 26 -10.23 -6.89 13.35
C PRO A 26 -8.76 -6.52 13.63
N GLU A 27 -7.95 -7.49 14.05
CA GLU A 27 -6.51 -7.34 14.34
C GLU A 27 -5.66 -7.30 13.07
N GLU A 28 -6.14 -7.89 11.98
CA GLU A 28 -5.47 -7.97 10.70
C GLU A 28 -5.69 -6.69 9.89
N ALA A 29 -4.64 -6.11 9.34
CA ALA A 29 -4.76 -4.93 8.51
C ALA A 29 -3.67 -4.83 7.45
N PHE A 30 -4.06 -4.58 6.19
CA PHE A 30 -3.13 -4.28 5.11
C PHE A 30 -2.71 -2.81 5.04
N ILE A 31 -3.38 -1.95 5.81
CA ILE A 31 -3.04 -0.53 5.93
C ILE A 31 -2.73 -0.24 7.39
N SER A 32 -1.50 0.16 7.65
CA SER A 32 -1.05 0.70 8.94
C SER A 32 -0.94 2.22 8.88
N TYR A 33 -0.78 2.85 10.02
CA TYR A 33 -0.59 4.30 10.10
C TYR A 33 0.66 4.61 10.91
N LYS A 34 1.41 5.60 10.44
CA LYS A 34 2.47 6.23 11.20
C LYS A 34 2.01 7.63 11.56
N GLU A 35 2.02 7.95 12.83
CA GLU A 35 1.77 9.29 13.33
C GLU A 35 3.11 9.94 13.62
N ILE A 36 3.37 11.08 12.98
CA ILE A 36 4.63 11.78 13.05
C ILE A 36 4.35 13.17 13.60
N GLU A 37 4.81 13.44 14.81
CA GLU A 37 4.75 14.78 15.38
C GLU A 37 5.75 15.68 14.68
N GLN A 38 5.30 16.88 14.32
CA GLN A 38 6.10 17.91 13.67
C GLN A 38 5.84 19.28 14.32
N GLY A 39 6.79 20.22 14.07
CA GLY A 39 6.71 21.55 14.62
C GLY A 39 7.41 21.69 15.97
N THR A 40 7.23 22.86 16.59
CA THR A 40 7.79 23.21 17.91
C THR A 40 6.71 23.84 18.75
N TYR A 41 6.69 23.54 20.05
CA TYR A 41 5.72 24.14 20.96
C TYR A 41 5.73 25.68 20.84
N PRO A 42 4.56 26.34 20.76
CA PRO A 42 3.19 25.82 20.89
C PRO A 42 2.55 25.35 19.56
N SER A 43 3.26 25.35 18.45
CA SER A 43 2.76 25.04 17.09
C SER A 43 3.09 23.61 16.67
N VAL A 44 2.73 22.62 17.52
CA VAL A 44 2.92 21.20 17.23
C VAL A 44 1.71 20.66 16.49
N TYR A 45 1.93 19.80 15.47
CA TYR A 45 0.87 19.07 14.77
C TYR A 45 1.31 17.63 14.47
N ALA A 46 0.35 16.73 14.29
CA ALA A 46 0.59 15.34 13.91
C ALA A 46 0.24 15.12 12.44
N GLU A 47 1.18 14.54 11.69
CA GLU A 47 0.97 14.04 10.34
C GLU A 47 0.58 12.55 10.41
N THR A 48 -0.58 12.19 9.88
CA THR A 48 -0.99 10.78 9.75
C THR A 48 -0.58 10.25 8.38
N VAL A 49 0.35 9.29 8.36
CA VAL A 49 0.86 8.66 7.13
C VAL A 49 0.32 7.25 7.00
N PRO A 50 -0.66 6.99 6.11
CA PRO A 50 -1.12 5.62 5.82
C PRO A 50 -0.04 4.87 5.04
N VAL A 51 0.35 3.69 5.52
CA VAL A 51 1.38 2.84 4.90
C VAL A 51 0.78 1.49 4.56
N GLN A 52 1.04 1.01 3.35
CA GLN A 52 0.59 -0.28 2.82
C GLN A 52 1.64 -0.88 1.89
N CYS A 53 1.38 -2.04 1.28
CA CYS A 53 2.33 -2.59 0.30
C CYS A 53 2.55 -1.59 -0.84
N MET A 54 3.82 -1.33 -1.14
CA MET A 54 4.24 -0.36 -2.16
C MET A 54 4.24 -0.92 -3.57
N HIS A 55 3.96 -2.22 -3.75
CA HIS A 55 4.00 -2.92 -5.04
C HIS A 55 5.27 -2.59 -5.84
N CYS A 56 6.40 -2.76 -5.17
CA CYS A 56 7.72 -2.41 -5.69
C CYS A 56 8.02 -3.12 -7.01
N GLU A 57 8.66 -2.42 -7.96
CA GLU A 57 9.20 -3.03 -9.17
C GLU A 57 10.33 -3.98 -8.81
N ASN A 58 11.29 -3.50 -8.02
CA ASN A 58 12.34 -4.31 -7.44
C ASN A 58 11.91 -4.81 -6.05
N ALA A 59 11.09 -5.87 -6.02
CA ALA A 59 10.44 -6.36 -4.80
C ALA A 59 11.34 -7.30 -3.98
N PRO A 60 11.97 -6.86 -2.86
CA PRO A 60 12.82 -7.73 -2.04
C PRO A 60 12.09 -8.96 -1.51
N CYS A 61 10.81 -8.81 -1.21
CA CYS A 61 9.97 -9.88 -0.71
C CYS A 61 9.71 -11.01 -1.71
N GLN A 62 9.81 -10.74 -3.01
CA GLN A 62 9.76 -11.75 -4.07
C GLN A 62 11.10 -12.49 -4.17
N GLN A 63 12.21 -11.76 -4.08
CA GLN A 63 13.55 -12.30 -4.20
C GLN A 63 13.88 -13.33 -3.12
N VAL A 64 13.39 -13.11 -1.88
CA VAL A 64 13.67 -14.00 -0.75
C VAL A 64 12.67 -15.14 -0.59
N CYS A 65 11.66 -15.25 -1.45
CA CYS A 65 10.62 -16.26 -1.31
C CYS A 65 11.11 -17.63 -1.80
N PRO A 66 11.32 -18.62 -0.92
CA PRO A 66 11.91 -19.91 -1.31
C PRO A 66 10.97 -20.76 -2.16
N THR A 67 9.65 -20.51 -2.06
CA THR A 67 8.63 -21.26 -2.81
C THR A 67 8.09 -20.48 -4.00
N HIS A 68 8.61 -19.26 -4.25
CA HIS A 68 8.11 -18.34 -5.26
C HIS A 68 6.60 -18.04 -5.13
N ALA A 69 6.07 -18.13 -3.90
CA ALA A 69 4.68 -17.76 -3.61
C ALA A 69 4.42 -16.26 -3.82
N THR A 70 5.41 -15.40 -3.56
CA THR A 70 5.31 -13.98 -3.91
C THR A 70 5.75 -13.78 -5.36
N TYR A 71 4.89 -13.17 -6.16
CA TYR A 71 5.13 -12.94 -7.60
C TYR A 71 4.56 -11.57 -8.03
N THR A 72 5.01 -11.10 -9.19
CA THR A 72 4.50 -9.88 -9.81
C THR A 72 3.68 -10.26 -11.04
N THR A 73 2.51 -9.66 -11.20
CA THR A 73 1.66 -9.81 -12.39
C THR A 73 2.20 -8.98 -13.56
N ASP A 74 1.72 -9.24 -14.79
CA ASP A 74 2.07 -8.45 -15.98
C ASP A 74 1.71 -6.97 -15.84
N SER A 75 0.70 -6.64 -15.04
CA SER A 75 0.32 -5.26 -14.72
C SER A 75 1.12 -4.65 -13.54
N GLY A 76 2.18 -5.32 -13.09
CA GLY A 76 3.09 -4.83 -12.06
C GLY A 76 2.54 -4.92 -10.64
N VAL A 77 1.45 -5.63 -10.39
CA VAL A 77 0.92 -5.84 -9.04
C VAL A 77 1.63 -7.02 -8.39
N VAL A 78 2.24 -6.80 -7.23
CA VAL A 78 2.85 -7.88 -6.45
C VAL A 78 1.78 -8.63 -5.69
N LEU A 79 1.68 -9.95 -5.86
CA LEU A 79 0.68 -10.82 -5.23
C LEU A 79 1.35 -11.96 -4.43
N VAL A 80 0.53 -12.73 -3.73
CA VAL A 80 0.93 -13.95 -3.02
C VAL A 80 0.03 -15.09 -3.48
N ASP A 81 0.63 -16.19 -3.88
CA ASP A 81 -0.04 -17.46 -4.13
C ASP A 81 -0.17 -18.19 -2.78
N GLU A 82 -1.38 -18.26 -2.27
CA GLU A 82 -1.68 -18.83 -0.96
C GLU A 82 -1.35 -20.32 -0.90
N GLU A 83 -1.51 -21.05 -2.02
CA GLU A 83 -1.25 -22.50 -2.09
C GLU A 83 0.25 -22.83 -2.01
N LYS A 84 1.12 -21.91 -2.49
CA LYS A 84 2.57 -22.05 -2.44
C LYS A 84 3.20 -21.49 -1.15
N CYS A 85 2.46 -20.67 -0.41
CA CYS A 85 2.98 -20.01 0.76
C CYS A 85 3.13 -20.97 1.94
N ILE A 86 4.36 -21.14 2.45
CA ILE A 86 4.66 -21.99 3.61
C ILE A 86 4.75 -21.21 4.93
N GLY A 87 4.40 -19.93 4.95
CA GLY A 87 4.41 -19.12 6.17
C GLY A 87 5.79 -18.83 6.77
N CYS A 88 6.89 -18.97 6.03
CA CYS A 88 8.27 -18.87 6.55
C CYS A 88 8.67 -17.45 7.02
N LYS A 89 7.89 -16.42 6.74
CA LYS A 89 8.07 -15.01 7.15
C LYS A 89 9.30 -14.28 6.56
N TYR A 90 10.11 -14.88 5.68
CA TYR A 90 11.25 -14.20 5.07
C TYR A 90 10.86 -12.92 4.34
N CYS A 91 9.72 -12.93 3.65
CA CYS A 91 9.18 -11.77 2.98
C CYS A 91 8.72 -10.65 3.93
N MET A 92 8.39 -10.97 5.19
CA MET A 92 8.12 -9.97 6.23
C MET A 92 9.43 -9.29 6.66
N ALA A 93 10.47 -10.08 6.91
CA ALA A 93 11.79 -9.56 7.30
C ALA A 93 12.47 -8.73 6.20
N ALA A 94 12.26 -9.12 4.93
CA ALA A 94 12.83 -8.41 3.79
C ALA A 94 12.10 -7.13 3.40
N CYS A 95 10.87 -6.90 3.89
CA CYS A 95 10.07 -5.75 3.52
C CYS A 95 10.51 -4.49 4.29
N PRO A 96 11.09 -3.46 3.64
CA PRO A 96 11.55 -2.26 4.35
C PRO A 96 10.40 -1.42 4.90
N TYR A 97 9.18 -1.68 4.46
CA TYR A 97 7.97 -0.95 4.90
C TYR A 97 7.23 -1.63 6.05
N GLY A 98 7.53 -2.90 6.35
CA GLY A 98 6.89 -3.68 7.42
C GLY A 98 5.38 -3.88 7.21
N VAL A 99 4.94 -4.04 5.97
CA VAL A 99 3.50 -4.05 5.59
C VAL A 99 2.94 -5.43 5.29
N ARG A 100 3.69 -6.48 5.59
CA ARG A 100 3.20 -7.86 5.46
C ARG A 100 2.71 -8.35 6.81
N ILE A 101 1.59 -9.06 6.79
CA ILE A 101 0.99 -9.67 7.98
C ILE A 101 0.86 -11.18 7.77
N GLN A 102 0.83 -11.93 8.85
CA GLN A 102 0.41 -13.33 8.83
C GLN A 102 -1.09 -13.38 9.08
N ILE A 103 -1.82 -14.05 8.21
CA ILE A 103 -3.24 -14.34 8.44
C ILE A 103 -3.30 -15.47 9.47
N GLU A 104 -3.91 -15.21 10.62
CA GLU A 104 -3.90 -16.15 11.75
C GLU A 104 -4.57 -17.48 11.38
N LYS A 105 -5.68 -17.42 10.69
CA LYS A 105 -6.49 -18.58 10.31
C LYS A 105 -5.78 -19.54 9.36
N THR A 106 -4.96 -19.03 8.42
CA THR A 106 -4.33 -19.84 7.36
C THR A 106 -2.83 -20.00 7.54
N GLY A 107 -2.19 -19.13 8.34
CA GLY A 107 -0.74 -19.04 8.46
C GLY A 107 -0.03 -18.42 7.26
N VAL A 108 -0.77 -18.06 6.20
CA VAL A 108 -0.26 -17.44 4.98
C VAL A 108 0.20 -16.01 5.26
N ILE A 109 1.27 -15.57 4.60
CA ILE A 109 1.75 -14.19 4.69
C ILE A 109 1.11 -13.36 3.60
N GLU A 110 0.30 -12.39 4.00
CA GLU A 110 -0.48 -11.55 3.11
C GLU A 110 -0.13 -10.05 3.23
N LYS A 111 -0.70 -9.27 2.33
CA LYS A 111 -0.51 -7.81 2.21
C LYS A 111 -1.56 -7.17 1.32
N CYS A 112 -1.55 -5.86 1.14
CA CYS A 112 -2.36 -5.17 0.14
C CYS A 112 -2.21 -5.83 -1.24
N ARG A 113 -3.35 -6.08 -1.90
CA ARG A 113 -3.46 -6.71 -3.23
C ARG A 113 -3.92 -5.71 -4.30
N PHE A 114 -4.02 -4.40 -3.99
CA PHE A 114 -4.71 -3.38 -4.79
C PHE A 114 -6.16 -3.75 -5.15
N CYS A 115 -6.80 -4.61 -4.35
CA CYS A 115 -8.12 -5.20 -4.63
C CYS A 115 -8.17 -5.94 -5.98
N TRP A 116 -7.05 -6.55 -6.39
CA TRP A 116 -6.88 -7.22 -7.68
C TRP A 116 -7.93 -8.29 -7.98
N TYR A 117 -8.35 -9.03 -6.94
CA TYR A 117 -9.32 -10.12 -7.10
C TYR A 117 -10.79 -9.66 -6.97
N GLU A 118 -11.01 -8.45 -6.46
CA GLU A 118 -12.33 -7.94 -6.08
C GLU A 118 -12.89 -6.95 -7.10
N GLY A 119 -12.10 -6.58 -8.10
CA GLY A 119 -12.46 -5.57 -9.07
C GLY A 119 -12.10 -5.93 -10.50
N GLU A 120 -12.75 -5.26 -11.46
CA GLU A 120 -12.31 -5.29 -12.84
C GLU A 120 -11.01 -4.47 -12.99
N PRO A 121 -10.15 -4.83 -13.96
CA PRO A 121 -8.96 -4.05 -14.26
C PRO A 121 -9.30 -2.57 -14.48
N GLY A 122 -8.59 -1.68 -13.77
CA GLY A 122 -8.82 -0.24 -13.85
C GLY A 122 -9.76 0.35 -12.80
N ASN A 123 -10.52 -0.47 -12.08
CA ASN A 123 -11.33 0.04 -10.97
C ASN A 123 -10.46 0.45 -9.78
N PRO A 124 -10.77 1.60 -9.15
CA PRO A 124 -10.02 2.04 -8.00
C PRO A 124 -10.21 1.10 -6.81
N PRO A 125 -9.15 0.81 -6.04
CA PRO A 125 -9.25 0.03 -4.81
C PRO A 125 -10.23 0.66 -3.81
N ALA A 126 -10.86 -0.17 -2.97
CA ALA A 126 -11.85 0.27 -1.98
C ALA A 126 -11.37 1.43 -1.10
N CYS A 127 -10.07 1.43 -0.73
CA CYS A 127 -9.47 2.49 0.07
C CYS A 127 -9.39 3.85 -0.65
N VAL A 128 -9.48 3.87 -1.98
CA VAL A 128 -9.58 5.09 -2.79
C VAL A 128 -11.02 5.57 -2.82
N GLY A 129 -11.95 4.68 -3.17
CA GLY A 129 -13.38 5.01 -3.27
C GLY A 129 -13.99 5.50 -1.95
N THR A 130 -13.47 5.03 -0.80
CA THR A 130 -13.97 5.44 0.52
C THR A 130 -13.26 6.67 1.10
N CYS A 131 -12.26 7.24 0.40
CA CYS A 131 -11.48 8.35 0.94
C CYS A 131 -12.24 9.67 0.87
N ILE A 132 -12.83 10.10 1.98
CA ILE A 132 -13.69 11.29 2.07
C ILE A 132 -12.97 12.61 1.77
N SER A 133 -11.64 12.66 2.00
CA SER A 133 -10.83 13.86 1.76
C SER A 133 -10.17 13.89 0.38
N GLY A 134 -10.34 12.84 -0.45
CA GLY A 134 -9.65 12.71 -1.72
C GLY A 134 -8.12 12.64 -1.59
N ALA A 135 -7.63 12.16 -0.44
CA ALA A 135 -6.20 12.02 -0.18
C ALA A 135 -5.54 10.89 -1.00
N ARG A 136 -6.33 9.99 -1.58
CA ARG A 136 -5.85 8.86 -2.37
C ARG A 136 -6.29 8.98 -3.81
N VAL A 137 -5.33 8.86 -4.73
CA VAL A 137 -5.57 8.82 -6.17
C VAL A 137 -5.00 7.52 -6.72
N PHE A 138 -5.74 6.85 -7.58
CA PHE A 138 -5.33 5.60 -8.22
C PHE A 138 -5.47 5.73 -9.74
N GLY A 139 -4.59 5.12 -10.49
CA GLY A 139 -4.63 5.12 -11.96
C GLY A 139 -3.39 4.46 -12.54
N ASP A 140 -3.30 4.50 -13.84
CA ASP A 140 -2.18 4.00 -14.61
C ASP A 140 -1.01 5.00 -14.53
N LEU A 141 0.17 4.51 -14.16
CA LEU A 141 1.40 5.30 -14.08
C LEU A 141 2.12 5.41 -15.43
N ASP A 142 1.82 4.49 -16.37
CA ASP A 142 2.39 4.49 -17.70
C ASP A 142 1.64 5.43 -18.66
N ASP A 143 0.41 5.85 -18.31
CA ASP A 143 -0.34 6.86 -19.03
C ASP A 143 -0.02 8.26 -18.49
N PRO A 144 0.71 9.11 -19.26
CA PRO A 144 1.04 10.47 -18.83
C PRO A 144 -0.18 11.39 -18.69
N GLU A 145 -1.30 11.06 -19.35
CA GLU A 145 -2.54 11.82 -19.30
C GLU A 145 -3.47 11.36 -18.18
N SER A 146 -3.13 10.31 -17.45
CA SER A 146 -3.90 9.83 -16.31
C SER A 146 -3.93 10.87 -15.17
N ASP A 147 -5.00 10.87 -14.39
CA ASP A 147 -5.15 11.78 -13.26
C ASP A 147 -4.02 11.61 -12.23
N ILE A 148 -3.53 10.38 -12.04
CA ILE A 148 -2.44 10.11 -11.10
C ILE A 148 -1.11 10.68 -11.62
N SER A 149 -0.78 10.52 -12.90
CA SER A 149 0.48 11.01 -13.48
C SER A 149 0.53 12.55 -13.43
N ARG A 150 -0.57 13.21 -13.77
CA ARG A 150 -0.71 14.67 -13.65
C ARG A 150 -0.59 15.14 -12.20
N GLU A 151 -1.22 14.44 -11.25
CA GLU A 151 -1.17 14.83 -9.84
C GLU A 151 0.23 14.60 -9.23
N ILE A 152 0.95 13.53 -9.61
CA ILE A 152 2.34 13.29 -9.23
C ILE A 152 3.23 14.44 -9.71
N ALA A 153 3.12 14.80 -11.00
CA ALA A 153 3.90 15.90 -11.57
C ALA A 153 3.59 17.25 -10.89
N ARG A 154 2.30 17.55 -10.68
CA ARG A 154 1.85 18.78 -10.05
C ARG A 154 2.31 18.96 -8.61
N THR A 155 2.37 17.86 -7.85
CA THR A 155 2.69 17.88 -6.42
C THR A 155 4.13 17.52 -6.11
N ASN A 156 4.91 17.11 -7.10
CA ASN A 156 6.26 16.55 -6.95
C ASN A 156 6.28 15.40 -5.92
N ALA A 157 5.26 14.52 -5.98
CA ALA A 157 5.13 13.40 -5.07
C ALA A 157 6.30 12.43 -5.21
N GLN A 158 6.79 11.89 -4.09
CA GLN A 158 7.95 11.01 -4.05
C GLN A 158 7.63 9.68 -3.35
N PRO A 159 8.31 8.58 -3.71
CA PRO A 159 8.28 7.34 -2.94
C PRO A 159 8.82 7.55 -1.52
N ILE A 160 8.29 6.83 -0.52
CA ILE A 160 8.73 6.95 0.89
C ILE A 160 10.22 6.56 1.06
N ALA A 161 10.69 5.55 0.34
CA ALA A 161 12.06 5.01 0.45
C ALA A 161 12.97 5.42 -0.72
N GLY A 162 12.61 6.47 -1.46
CA GLY A 162 13.34 6.85 -2.66
C GLY A 162 13.41 5.70 -3.66
N ASP A 163 14.54 5.55 -4.33
CA ASP A 163 14.73 4.58 -5.42
C ASP A 163 15.10 3.17 -4.95
N LEU A 164 15.13 2.92 -3.64
CA LEU A 164 15.60 1.64 -3.07
C LEU A 164 14.86 0.41 -3.63
N THR A 165 13.55 0.53 -3.81
CA THR A 165 12.69 -0.59 -4.23
C THR A 165 11.81 -0.26 -5.43
N GLU A 166 11.97 0.92 -6.00
CA GLU A 166 11.13 1.41 -7.12
C GLU A 166 9.63 1.26 -6.81
N SER A 167 9.21 1.96 -5.76
CA SER A 167 7.83 1.92 -5.23
C SER A 167 6.82 2.48 -6.24
N LYS A 168 5.67 1.79 -6.41
CA LYS A 168 4.53 2.27 -7.20
C LYS A 168 3.52 3.09 -6.38
N ILE A 169 3.86 3.42 -5.13
CA ILE A 169 3.08 4.36 -4.30
C ILE A 169 3.92 5.60 -4.02
N TYR A 170 3.33 6.74 -4.36
CA TYR A 170 3.91 8.08 -4.20
C TYR A 170 3.23 8.82 -3.07
N TYR A 171 3.98 9.65 -2.37
CA TYR A 171 3.50 10.45 -1.24
C TYR A 171 3.73 11.92 -1.46
N VAL A 172 2.73 12.73 -1.13
CA VAL A 172 2.84 14.19 -0.95
C VAL A 172 2.90 14.45 0.53
N ARG A 173 4.05 14.93 1.00
CA ARG A 173 4.31 15.25 2.40
C ARG A 173 4.65 16.72 2.59
#